data_2901e0fa348b0bf8812609e49af5498c
#
_entry.id   2901e0fa348b0bf8812609e49af5498c
#
_cell.length_a   1.000
_cell.length_b   1.000
_cell.length_c   1.000
_cell.angle_alpha   90.00
_cell.angle_beta   90.00
_cell.angle_gamma   90.00
#
_symmetry.space_group_name_H-M   'P 1'
#
loop_
_entity.id
_entity.type
_entity.pdbx_description
1 polymer ?
#
loop_
_entity_poly.entity_id
_entity_poly.type
_entity_poly.pdbx_seq_one_letter_code
_entity_poly.pdbx_strand_id
1 'polypeptide(L)'
;LGFGMNSMQEPAEIYKTAILSIIQTIRSEHPDCEFLLVSPMIPNPEIRGFQHNQLPAQQDALYQIAAELKGICVAPVHSIFRELVVHKKNYLELTGNCINHPNDFSIRVYAQTILSVLGC
;
A
#
# COMPACT_ATOMS: atom_id res chain seq x y z
N LEU A 1 8.38 3.82 -1.64
CA LEU A 1 8.25 3.00 -0.42
C LEU A 1 7.00 2.16 -0.49
N GLY A 2 7.12 0.84 -0.33
CA GLY A 2 5.99 -0.10 -0.33
C GLY A 2 6.08 -1.02 0.88
N PHE A 3 5.32 -0.71 1.92
CA PHE A 3 5.25 -1.47 3.17
C PHE A 3 3.80 -1.72 3.57
N GLY A 4 3.58 -2.55 4.60
CA GLY A 4 2.27 -2.74 5.23
C GLY A 4 1.79 -4.19 5.23
N MET A 5 2.12 -5.00 4.23
CA MET A 5 1.60 -6.38 4.16
C MET A 5 1.99 -7.22 5.40
N ASN A 6 3.24 -7.14 5.83
CA ASN A 6 3.71 -7.88 7.03
C ASN A 6 3.34 -7.18 8.34
N SER A 7 3.00 -5.91 8.29
CA SER A 7 2.56 -5.10 9.43
C SER A 7 1.09 -4.73 9.37
N MET A 8 0.28 -5.51 8.66
CA MET A 8 -1.14 -5.22 8.42
C MET A 8 -2.00 -5.14 9.70
N GLN A 9 -1.51 -5.63 10.83
CA GLN A 9 -2.18 -5.57 12.13
C GLN A 9 -1.75 -4.35 12.96
N GLU A 10 -0.68 -3.66 12.55
CA GLU A 10 -0.20 -2.49 13.28
C GLU A 10 -1.20 -1.32 13.17
N PRO A 11 -1.46 -0.62 14.27
CA PRO A 11 -2.25 0.60 14.25
C PRO A 11 -1.70 1.61 13.24
N ALA A 12 -2.61 2.32 12.53
CA ALA A 12 -2.23 3.25 11.48
C ALA A 12 -1.27 4.36 11.96
N GLU A 13 -1.38 4.80 13.22
CA GLU A 13 -0.48 5.80 13.81
C GLU A 13 0.95 5.29 13.97
N ILE A 14 1.13 4.03 14.38
CA ILE A 14 2.46 3.41 14.47
C ILE A 14 3.05 3.28 13.06
N TYR A 15 2.26 2.81 12.11
CA TYR A 15 2.65 2.71 10.71
C TYR A 15 3.04 4.08 10.13
N LYS A 16 2.21 5.13 10.35
CA LYS A 16 2.48 6.51 9.93
C LYS A 16 3.81 7.01 10.48
N THR A 17 4.04 6.81 11.77
CA THR A 17 5.28 7.22 12.45
C THR A 17 6.51 6.54 11.83
N ALA A 18 6.43 5.24 11.54
CA ALA A 18 7.52 4.51 10.92
C ALA A 18 7.83 5.03 9.50
N ILE A 19 6.81 5.27 8.66
CA ILE A 19 6.99 5.83 7.32
C ILE A 19 7.60 7.23 7.37
N LEU A 20 7.11 8.11 8.27
CA LEU A 20 7.67 9.45 8.47
C LEU A 20 9.15 9.39 8.89
N SER A 21 9.51 8.48 9.79
CA SER A 21 10.91 8.30 10.21
C SER A 21 11.81 7.91 9.04
N ILE A 22 11.36 7.03 8.16
CA ILE A 22 12.11 6.64 6.95
C ILE A 22 12.29 7.85 6.02
N ILE A 23 11.22 8.60 5.77
CA ILE A 23 11.26 9.80 4.92
C ILE A 23 12.23 10.83 5.48
N GLN A 24 12.16 11.11 6.79
CA GLN A 24 13.04 12.05 7.48
C GLN A 24 14.51 11.62 7.41
N THR A 25 14.79 10.34 7.64
CA THR A 25 16.14 9.78 7.54
C THR A 25 16.71 9.96 6.14
N ILE A 26 15.95 9.66 5.09
CA ILE A 26 16.42 9.82 3.71
C ILE A 26 16.62 11.29 3.39
N ARG A 27 15.70 12.19 3.79
CA ARG A 27 15.81 13.62 3.53
C ARG A 27 16.90 14.32 4.32
N SER A 28 17.39 13.75 5.40
CA SER A 28 18.56 14.30 6.10
C SER A 28 19.83 14.26 5.24
N GLU A 29 19.93 13.27 4.36
CA GLU A 29 21.05 13.11 3.43
C GLU A 29 20.70 13.65 2.00
N HIS A 30 19.41 13.56 1.63
CA HIS A 30 18.89 13.88 0.30
C HIS A 30 17.65 14.79 0.42
N PRO A 31 17.81 16.11 0.70
CA PRO A 31 16.68 17.00 1.02
C PRO A 31 15.61 17.09 -0.08
N ASP A 32 16.01 16.98 -1.34
CA ASP A 32 15.12 17.08 -2.51
C ASP A 32 14.52 15.73 -2.94
N CYS A 33 14.71 14.67 -2.14
CA CYS A 33 14.18 13.35 -2.49
C CYS A 33 12.65 13.36 -2.46
N GLU A 34 12.05 12.96 -3.58
CA GLU A 34 10.62 12.73 -3.71
C GLU A 34 10.26 11.26 -3.41
N PHE A 35 9.03 11.02 -2.95
CA PHE A 35 8.59 9.69 -2.57
C PHE A 35 7.28 9.31 -3.25
N LEU A 36 7.25 8.08 -3.74
CA LEU A 36 6.01 7.37 -4.06
C LEU A 36 5.74 6.36 -2.96
N LEU A 37 4.64 6.56 -2.24
CA LEU A 37 4.16 5.65 -1.20
C LEU A 37 3.16 4.68 -1.81
N VAL A 38 3.41 3.39 -1.69
CA VAL A 38 2.59 2.35 -2.31
C VAL A 38 1.91 1.54 -1.21
N SER A 39 0.57 1.60 -1.14
CA SER A 39 -0.19 0.75 -0.23
C SER A 39 -0.21 -0.71 -0.71
N PRO A 40 -0.23 -1.70 0.19
CA PRO A 40 -0.27 -3.11 -0.19
C PRO A 40 -1.64 -3.52 -0.74
N MET A 41 -1.69 -4.63 -1.48
CA MET A 41 -2.93 -5.26 -1.91
C MET A 41 -3.74 -5.79 -0.70
N ILE A 42 -4.97 -6.24 -0.95
CA ILE A 42 -5.78 -6.94 0.04
C ILE A 42 -5.26 -8.37 0.19
N PRO A 43 -4.97 -8.85 1.42
CA PRO A 43 -4.68 -10.25 1.67
C PRO A 43 -5.96 -11.09 1.61
N ASN A 44 -5.83 -12.41 1.51
CA ASN A 44 -6.99 -13.31 1.58
C ASN A 44 -7.64 -13.27 2.99
N PRO A 45 -8.88 -12.77 3.14
CA PRO A 45 -9.53 -12.63 4.44
C PRO A 45 -9.97 -13.96 5.05
N GLU A 46 -9.99 -15.06 4.29
CA GLU A 46 -10.31 -16.40 4.79
C GLU A 46 -9.16 -16.95 5.66
N ILE A 47 -7.97 -16.38 5.55
CA ILE A 47 -6.84 -16.76 6.40
C ILE A 47 -7.02 -16.17 7.80
N ARG A 48 -6.91 -17.04 8.79
CA ARG A 48 -7.02 -16.66 10.21
C ARG A 48 -6.02 -15.54 10.54
N GLY A 49 -6.54 -14.45 11.13
CA GLY A 49 -5.75 -13.28 11.52
C GLY A 49 -5.71 -12.18 10.47
N PHE A 50 -6.23 -12.38 9.23
CA PHE A 50 -6.26 -11.35 8.20
C PHE A 50 -7.60 -10.63 8.07
N GLN A 51 -8.66 -11.11 8.76
CA GLN A 51 -10.01 -10.56 8.69
C GLN A 51 -10.10 -9.12 9.21
N HIS A 52 -9.30 -8.79 10.22
CA HIS A 52 -9.31 -7.49 10.90
C HIS A 52 -7.98 -6.77 10.73
N ASN A 53 -7.59 -6.53 9.47
CA ASN A 53 -6.36 -5.81 9.18
C ASN A 53 -6.57 -4.29 9.19
N GLN A 54 -5.48 -3.54 9.37
CA GLN A 54 -5.46 -2.09 9.42
C GLN A 54 -5.13 -1.44 8.06
N LEU A 55 -5.07 -2.20 6.97
CA LEU A 55 -4.64 -1.71 5.66
C LEU A 55 -5.43 -0.51 5.13
N PRO A 56 -6.78 -0.44 5.30
CA PRO A 56 -7.51 0.77 4.93
C PRO A 56 -7.01 2.01 5.67
N ALA A 57 -6.91 1.92 7.01
CA ALA A 57 -6.45 3.03 7.84
C ALA A 57 -4.95 3.35 7.59
N GLN A 58 -4.13 2.36 7.29
CA GLN A 58 -2.74 2.57 6.90
C GLN A 58 -2.65 3.31 5.55
N GLN A 59 -3.51 2.99 4.56
CA GLN A 59 -3.56 3.76 3.31
C GLN A 59 -4.01 5.21 3.55
N ASP A 60 -4.99 5.43 4.41
CA ASP A 60 -5.41 6.80 4.79
C ASP A 60 -4.25 7.57 5.44
N ALA A 61 -3.43 6.90 6.26
CA ALA A 61 -2.23 7.49 6.84
C ALA A 61 -1.20 7.90 5.76
N LEU A 62 -1.04 7.13 4.67
CA LEU A 62 -0.19 7.52 3.54
C LEU A 62 -0.70 8.80 2.86
N TYR A 63 -2.02 8.95 2.69
CA TYR A 63 -2.60 10.18 2.15
C TYR A 63 -2.39 11.38 3.08
N GLN A 64 -2.47 11.19 4.40
CA GLN A 64 -2.16 12.24 5.37
C GLN A 64 -0.71 12.71 5.23
N ILE A 65 0.25 11.77 5.14
CA ILE A 65 1.66 12.09 4.91
C ILE A 65 1.84 12.90 3.62
N ALA A 66 1.19 12.50 2.53
CA ALA A 66 1.28 13.20 1.25
C ALA A 66 0.64 14.60 1.29
N ALA A 67 -0.40 14.80 2.11
CA ALA A 67 -1.00 16.12 2.31
C ALA A 67 -0.15 17.06 3.17
N GLU A 68 0.64 16.51 4.11
CA GLU A 68 1.48 17.26 5.04
C GLU A 68 2.86 17.61 4.45
N LEU A 69 3.40 16.76 3.57
CA LEU A 69 4.77 16.87 3.05
C LEU A 69 4.80 17.01 1.53
N LYS A 70 5.55 17.99 1.02
CA LYS A 70 5.77 18.17 -0.42
C LYS A 70 6.61 17.05 -1.04
N GLY A 71 6.42 16.81 -2.34
CA GLY A 71 7.20 15.83 -3.09
C GLY A 71 6.84 14.38 -2.70
N ILE A 72 5.62 14.14 -2.27
CA ILE A 72 5.11 12.82 -1.94
C ILE A 72 3.80 12.59 -2.67
N CYS A 73 3.68 11.42 -3.32
CA CYS A 73 2.42 10.95 -3.87
C CYS A 73 2.11 9.51 -3.41
N VAL A 74 0.86 9.09 -3.55
CA VAL A 74 0.39 7.77 -3.09
C VAL A 74 -0.12 6.96 -4.26
N ALA A 75 0.37 5.75 -4.42
CA ALA A 75 -0.21 4.74 -5.30
C ALA A 75 -1.20 3.87 -4.47
N PRO A 76 -2.53 4.06 -4.65
CA PRO A 76 -3.55 3.50 -3.78
C PRO A 76 -3.90 2.06 -4.18
N VAL A 77 -2.93 1.16 -4.16
CA VAL A 77 -3.09 -0.23 -4.59
C VAL A 77 -4.19 -0.93 -3.77
N HIS A 78 -4.25 -0.68 -2.46
CA HIS A 78 -5.31 -1.26 -1.61
C HIS A 78 -6.71 -0.93 -2.12
N SER A 79 -6.98 0.33 -2.47
CA SER A 79 -8.29 0.76 -3.00
C SER A 79 -8.61 0.08 -4.33
N ILE A 80 -7.63 -0.04 -5.23
CA ILE A 80 -7.82 -0.72 -6.53
C ILE A 80 -8.17 -2.19 -6.31
N PHE A 81 -7.47 -2.88 -5.41
CA PHE A 81 -7.77 -4.29 -5.12
C PHE A 81 -9.13 -4.45 -4.43
N ARG A 82 -9.54 -3.51 -3.59
CA ARG A 82 -10.89 -3.52 -3.02
C ARG A 82 -11.96 -3.45 -4.12
N GLU A 83 -11.80 -2.58 -5.10
CA GLU A 83 -12.72 -2.50 -6.24
C GLU A 83 -12.74 -3.79 -7.07
N LEU A 84 -11.57 -4.39 -7.33
CA LEU A 84 -11.51 -5.68 -8.03
C LEU A 84 -12.31 -6.77 -7.30
N VAL A 85 -12.22 -6.84 -5.98
CA VAL A 85 -12.98 -7.82 -5.18
C VAL A 85 -14.47 -7.51 -5.19
N VAL A 86 -14.87 -6.26 -5.05
CA VAL A 86 -16.28 -5.82 -5.12
C VAL A 86 -16.87 -6.17 -6.51
N HIS A 87 -16.10 -6.06 -7.57
CA HIS A 87 -16.49 -6.41 -8.93
C HIS A 87 -16.20 -7.87 -9.30
N LYS A 88 -16.25 -8.77 -8.33
CA LYS A 88 -16.28 -10.24 -8.50
C LYS A 88 -14.93 -10.92 -8.78
N LYS A 89 -13.78 -10.30 -8.48
CA LYS A 89 -12.53 -11.04 -8.43
C LYS A 89 -12.42 -11.81 -7.11
N ASN A 90 -12.07 -13.09 -7.20
CA ASN A 90 -11.79 -13.89 -6.01
C ASN A 90 -10.36 -13.59 -5.51
N TYR A 91 -10.15 -13.62 -4.20
CA TYR A 91 -8.82 -13.46 -3.59
C TYR A 91 -7.80 -14.48 -4.14
N LEU A 92 -8.24 -15.70 -4.43
CA LEU A 92 -7.39 -16.74 -5.01
C LEU A 92 -6.93 -16.40 -6.43
N GLU A 93 -7.69 -15.60 -7.17
CA GLU A 93 -7.31 -15.09 -8.50
C GLU A 93 -6.32 -13.92 -8.44
N LEU A 94 -6.11 -13.35 -7.27
CA LEU A 94 -5.25 -12.20 -7.04
C LEU A 94 -3.91 -12.58 -6.40
N THR A 95 -3.81 -13.78 -5.81
CA THR A 95 -2.63 -14.19 -5.06
C THR A 95 -1.93 -15.40 -5.68
N GLY A 96 -0.60 -15.36 -5.70
CA GLY A 96 0.23 -16.47 -6.16
C GLY A 96 0.43 -17.57 -5.12
N ASN A 97 0.24 -17.25 -3.84
CA ASN A 97 0.38 -18.18 -2.71
C ASN A 97 -0.95 -18.45 -1.99
N CYS A 98 -2.08 -18.02 -2.56
CA CYS A 98 -3.42 -18.10 -1.97
C CYS A 98 -3.57 -17.35 -0.63
N ILE A 99 -2.59 -16.55 -0.22
CA ILE A 99 -2.54 -15.85 1.06
C ILE A 99 -2.43 -14.33 0.87
N ASN A 100 -1.26 -13.84 0.47
CA ASN A 100 -0.97 -12.40 0.46
C ASN A 100 0.09 -11.96 -0.56
N HIS A 101 0.69 -12.87 -1.29
CA HIS A 101 1.64 -12.50 -2.33
C HIS A 101 0.92 -12.32 -3.67
N PRO A 102 1.19 -11.25 -4.42
CA PRO A 102 0.56 -11.01 -5.70
C PRO A 102 0.94 -12.10 -6.71
N ASN A 103 0.01 -12.47 -7.58
CA ASN A 103 0.28 -13.23 -8.80
C ASN A 103 0.63 -12.28 -9.96
N ASP A 104 0.89 -12.81 -11.15
CA ASP A 104 1.27 -12.02 -12.33
C ASP A 104 0.23 -10.95 -12.70
N PHE A 105 -1.07 -11.25 -12.58
CA PHE A 105 -2.12 -10.28 -12.80
C PHE A 105 -2.01 -9.12 -11.79
N SER A 106 -1.87 -9.45 -10.52
CA SER A 106 -1.79 -8.47 -9.44
C SER A 106 -0.51 -7.62 -9.52
N ILE A 107 0.62 -8.20 -9.94
CA ILE A 107 1.85 -7.44 -10.22
C ILE A 107 1.61 -6.39 -11.30
N ARG A 108 0.87 -6.73 -12.36
CA ARG A 108 0.49 -5.76 -13.41
C ARG A 108 -0.43 -4.65 -12.90
N VAL A 109 -1.36 -4.98 -12.00
CA VAL A 109 -2.21 -3.98 -11.34
C VAL A 109 -1.36 -3.00 -10.52
N TYR A 110 -0.38 -3.51 -9.75
CA TYR A 110 0.59 -2.65 -9.05
C TYR A 110 1.32 -1.72 -10.02
N ALA A 111 1.90 -2.26 -11.08
CA ALA A 111 2.63 -1.48 -12.08
C ALA A 111 1.76 -0.40 -12.72
N GLN A 112 0.53 -0.74 -13.14
CA GLN A 112 -0.40 0.22 -13.73
C GLN A 112 -0.82 1.31 -12.76
N THR A 113 -1.07 0.96 -11.49
CA THR A 113 -1.40 1.93 -10.45
C THR A 113 -0.25 2.91 -10.21
N ILE A 114 0.98 2.42 -10.16
CA ILE A 114 2.18 3.24 -10.01
C ILE A 114 2.36 4.18 -11.22
N LEU A 115 2.29 3.64 -12.43
CA LEU A 115 2.44 4.42 -13.67
C LEU A 115 1.37 5.51 -13.79
N SER A 116 0.12 5.21 -13.45
CA SER A 116 -0.97 6.20 -13.50
C SER A 116 -0.74 7.39 -12.56
N VAL A 117 -0.12 7.16 -11.40
CA VAL A 117 0.21 8.22 -10.45
C VAL A 117 1.39 9.06 -10.93
N LEU A 118 2.32 8.47 -11.68
CA LEU A 118 3.48 9.16 -12.26
C LEU A 118 3.14 9.90 -13.57
N GLY A 119 1.91 9.76 -14.08
CA GLY A 119 1.48 10.43 -15.31
C GLY A 119 1.99 9.77 -16.59
N CYS A 120 2.30 8.47 -16.54
CA CYS A 120 2.76 7.67 -17.66
C CYS A 120 1.65 6.80 -18.25
#